data_8b500d8a4056209071fdea36d2a23972
#
_entry.id   8b500d8a4056209071fdea36d2a23972
#
_cell.length_a   1.000
_cell.length_b   1.000
_cell.length_c   1.000
_cell.angle_alpha   90.00
_cell.angle_beta   90.00
_cell.angle_gamma   90.00
#
_symmetry.space_group_name_H-M   'P 1'
#
loop_
_entity.id
_entity.type
_entity.pdbx_description
1 polymer ?
#
loop_
_entity_poly.entity_id
_entity_poly.type
_entity_poly.pdbx_seq_one_letter_code
_entity_poly.pdbx_strand_id
1 'polypeptide(L)'
;MNGIQVKNLVKTYTTQSTDIILNGAKRPSTTRTVLHGVSVDFPAGKLTAILGRSGCGKSTLLRLIDGTKDAPDSGEIVMPEGWRCALLSPDPYVITWTSVERNVAMAAGAGRTPEERLELAKKLVKLVRLEDYADMTPVELSTGMRQRLGLARVLA
;
A
#
# COMPACT_ATOMS: atom_id res chain seq x y z
N MET A 1 -17.76 1.60 -17.74
CA MET A 1 -17.41 1.51 -16.31
C MET A 1 -16.58 2.75 -15.97
N ASN A 2 -17.05 3.56 -15.07
CA ASN A 2 -16.28 4.71 -14.59
C ASN A 2 -15.18 4.16 -13.65
N GLY A 3 -13.99 4.74 -13.69
CA GLY A 3 -12.90 4.37 -12.80
C GLY A 3 -13.08 4.95 -11.39
N ILE A 4 -11.97 5.13 -10.67
CA ILE A 4 -11.98 5.77 -9.35
C ILE A 4 -12.02 7.28 -9.55
N GLN A 5 -12.90 7.97 -8.82
CA GLN A 5 -13.01 9.42 -8.83
C GLN A 5 -12.63 9.98 -7.47
N VAL A 6 -11.78 10.98 -7.46
CA VAL A 6 -11.39 11.76 -6.27
C VAL A 6 -11.93 13.16 -6.45
N LYS A 7 -12.66 13.68 -5.45
CA LYS A 7 -13.31 14.99 -5.53
C LYS A 7 -12.97 15.83 -4.31
N ASN A 8 -12.35 16.98 -4.54
CA ASN A 8 -12.01 18.00 -3.55
C ASN A 8 -11.32 17.45 -2.29
N LEU A 9 -10.41 16.48 -2.47
CA LEU A 9 -9.79 15.75 -1.38
C LEU A 9 -8.81 16.63 -0.59
N VAL A 10 -9.04 16.75 0.71
CA VAL A 10 -8.17 17.48 1.64
C VAL A 10 -7.62 16.51 2.65
N LYS A 11 -6.31 16.62 2.95
CA LYS A 11 -5.65 15.87 4.01
C LYS A 11 -4.61 16.69 4.72
N THR A 12 -4.73 16.73 6.04
CA THR A 12 -3.84 17.44 6.96
C THR A 12 -3.27 16.45 7.96
N TYR A 13 -1.99 16.57 8.25
CA TYR A 13 -1.34 15.80 9.32
C TYR A 13 -0.88 16.73 10.42
N THR A 14 -1.14 16.35 11.66
CA THR A 14 -0.63 17.03 12.85
C THR A 14 0.44 16.15 13.46
N THR A 15 1.67 16.64 13.46
CA THR A 15 2.78 15.99 14.14
C THR A 15 2.82 16.48 15.59
N GLN A 16 2.50 15.59 16.53
CA GLN A 16 2.76 15.86 17.95
C GLN A 16 4.22 15.56 18.21
N SER A 17 4.98 16.56 18.64
CA SER A 17 6.33 16.33 19.11
C SER A 17 6.27 15.63 20.47
N THR A 18 6.78 14.40 20.51
CA THR A 18 6.98 13.66 21.77
C THR A 18 8.28 14.07 22.49
N ASP A 19 9.08 14.93 21.85
CA ASP A 19 10.34 15.36 22.43
C ASP A 19 10.09 16.30 23.63
N ILE A 20 10.46 15.84 24.80
CA ILE A 20 10.57 16.69 25.99
C ILE A 20 11.86 17.50 25.83
N ILE A 21 11.71 18.81 25.63
CA ILE A 21 12.87 19.70 25.66
C ILE A 21 13.44 19.67 27.10
N LEU A 22 14.76 19.79 27.27
CA LEU A 22 15.50 19.73 28.52
C LEU A 22 14.93 20.60 29.68
N ASN A 23 13.99 21.50 29.40
CA ASN A 23 13.33 22.38 30.39
C ASN A 23 11.85 21.98 30.63
N GLY A 24 11.41 20.78 30.29
CA GLY A 24 10.03 20.32 30.53
C GLY A 24 8.98 20.94 29.59
N ALA A 25 9.35 21.79 28.66
CA ALA A 25 8.42 22.37 27.68
C ALA A 25 8.18 21.39 26.50
N LYS A 26 6.93 21.13 26.15
CA LYS A 26 6.59 20.40 24.94
C LYS A 26 6.76 21.29 23.71
N ARG A 27 7.39 20.79 22.64
CA ARG A 27 7.37 21.49 21.35
C ARG A 27 5.93 21.66 20.88
N PRO A 28 5.57 22.79 20.26
CA PRO A 28 4.26 22.98 19.69
C PRO A 28 4.00 21.93 18.60
N SER A 29 2.78 21.42 18.55
CA SER A 29 2.33 20.57 17.45
C SER A 29 2.39 21.35 16.14
N THR A 30 2.92 20.73 15.09
CA THR A 30 2.96 21.33 13.76
C THR A 30 1.90 20.66 12.89
N THR A 31 0.99 21.45 12.35
CA THR A 31 -0.06 21.00 11.42
C THR A 31 0.35 21.36 10.00
N ARG A 32 0.28 20.38 9.10
CA ARG A 32 0.61 20.55 7.69
C ARG A 32 -0.47 19.94 6.80
N THR A 33 -1.12 20.75 5.99
CA THR A 33 -2.00 20.27 4.93
C THR A 33 -1.16 19.76 3.77
N VAL A 34 -1.41 18.54 3.34
CA VAL A 34 -0.66 17.84 2.29
C VAL A 34 -1.46 17.76 0.98
N LEU A 35 -2.77 17.61 1.08
CA LEU A 35 -3.69 17.68 -0.06
C LEU A 35 -4.63 18.86 0.13
N HIS A 36 -4.73 19.72 -0.87
CA HIS A 36 -5.45 20.99 -0.83
C HIS A 36 -6.61 20.99 -1.83
N GLY A 37 -7.61 20.12 -1.65
CA GLY A 37 -8.78 20.05 -2.54
C GLY A 37 -8.45 19.37 -3.88
N VAL A 38 -7.72 18.24 -3.84
CA VAL A 38 -7.34 17.51 -5.05
C VAL A 38 -8.55 16.82 -5.67
N SER A 39 -8.74 17.05 -6.98
CA SER A 39 -9.74 16.32 -7.79
C SER A 39 -9.06 15.68 -8.97
N VAL A 40 -9.28 14.36 -9.17
CA VAL A 40 -8.68 13.58 -10.26
C VAL A 40 -9.50 12.32 -10.53
N ASP A 41 -9.57 11.95 -11.80
CA ASP A 41 -10.20 10.70 -12.24
C ASP A 41 -9.13 9.68 -12.66
N PHE A 42 -9.31 8.43 -12.22
CA PHE A 42 -8.49 7.29 -12.61
C PHE A 42 -9.35 6.36 -13.49
N PRO A 43 -9.21 6.42 -14.82
CA PRO A 43 -10.06 5.65 -15.73
C PRO A 43 -9.88 4.13 -15.56
N ALA A 44 -10.97 3.39 -15.62
CA ALA A 44 -10.93 1.92 -15.57
C ALA A 44 -10.10 1.35 -16.74
N GLY A 45 -9.32 0.31 -16.46
CA GLY A 45 -8.53 -0.41 -17.48
C GLY A 45 -7.36 0.40 -18.04
N LYS A 46 -6.97 1.50 -17.41
CA LYS A 46 -5.84 2.34 -17.82
C LYS A 46 -4.75 2.34 -16.75
N LEU A 47 -3.51 2.52 -17.19
CA LEU A 47 -2.39 2.85 -16.33
C LEU A 47 -2.34 4.37 -16.15
N THR A 48 -2.39 4.83 -14.90
CA THR A 48 -2.28 6.25 -14.56
C THR A 48 -1.00 6.47 -13.77
N ALA A 49 -0.15 7.40 -14.21
CA ALA A 49 1.06 7.79 -13.50
C ALA A 49 0.84 9.12 -12.76
N ILE A 50 1.21 9.16 -11.47
CA ILE A 50 1.19 10.36 -10.64
C ILE A 50 2.60 10.89 -10.50
N LEU A 51 2.89 12.05 -11.10
CA LEU A 51 4.20 12.68 -11.10
C LEU A 51 4.21 13.91 -10.19
N GLY A 52 5.36 14.19 -9.58
CA GLY A 52 5.53 15.37 -8.73
C GLY A 52 6.76 15.25 -7.82
N ARG A 53 7.14 16.38 -7.20
CA ARG A 53 8.28 16.46 -6.28
C ARG A 53 8.10 15.55 -5.06
N SER A 54 9.22 15.20 -4.41
CA SER A 54 9.15 14.48 -3.12
C SER A 54 8.36 15.31 -2.08
N GLY A 55 7.51 14.64 -1.31
CA GLY A 55 6.71 15.29 -0.27
C GLY A 55 5.47 16.06 -0.76
N CYS A 56 5.12 16.05 -2.06
CA CYS A 56 3.93 16.74 -2.57
C CYS A 56 2.59 15.99 -2.37
N GLY A 57 2.57 14.85 -1.68
CA GLY A 57 1.34 14.15 -1.33
C GLY A 57 0.97 12.93 -2.17
N LYS A 58 1.80 12.50 -3.17
CA LYS A 58 1.50 11.32 -4.00
C LYS A 58 1.15 10.06 -3.20
N SER A 59 2.01 9.71 -2.25
CA SER A 59 1.79 8.54 -1.39
C SER A 59 0.60 8.72 -0.45
N THR A 60 0.32 9.94 -0.02
CA THR A 60 -0.88 10.27 0.77
C THR A 60 -2.14 10.02 -0.05
N LEU A 61 -2.19 10.50 -1.29
CA LEU A 61 -3.32 10.28 -2.18
C LEU A 61 -3.57 8.77 -2.41
N LEU A 62 -2.51 8.00 -2.71
CA LEU A 62 -2.65 6.56 -2.92
C LEU A 62 -3.14 5.82 -1.66
N ARG A 63 -2.66 6.20 -0.46
CA ARG A 63 -3.11 5.61 0.80
C ARG A 63 -4.57 5.94 1.13
N LEU A 64 -5.03 7.14 0.78
CA LEU A 64 -6.43 7.51 0.94
C LEU A 64 -7.33 6.72 -0.03
N ILE A 65 -6.88 6.49 -1.26
CA ILE A 65 -7.60 5.66 -2.24
C ILE A 65 -7.66 4.20 -1.77
N ASP A 66 -6.57 3.67 -1.22
CA ASP A 66 -6.51 2.32 -0.65
C ASP A 66 -7.42 2.15 0.58
N GLY A 67 -7.64 3.22 1.34
CA GLY A 67 -8.60 3.24 2.47
C GLY A 67 -8.17 2.44 3.70
N THR A 68 -6.94 1.95 3.77
CA THR A 68 -6.49 1.04 4.85
C THR A 68 -6.08 1.74 6.13
N LYS A 69 -5.63 2.99 6.10
CA LYS A 69 -5.04 3.65 7.27
C LYS A 69 -5.62 5.03 7.57
N ASP A 70 -5.91 5.80 6.57
CA ASP A 70 -6.28 7.21 6.71
C ASP A 70 -7.66 7.48 6.09
N ALA A 71 -8.43 8.35 6.71
CA ALA A 71 -9.59 8.96 6.08
C ALA A 71 -9.23 10.39 5.62
N PRO A 72 -9.83 10.92 4.55
CA PRO A 72 -9.67 12.31 4.19
C PRO A 72 -10.33 13.22 5.26
N ASP A 73 -9.82 14.44 5.41
CA ASP A 73 -10.42 15.44 6.29
C ASP A 73 -11.67 16.04 5.65
N SER A 74 -11.68 16.14 4.30
CA SER A 74 -12.84 16.48 3.49
C SER A 74 -12.68 16.03 2.05
N GLY A 75 -13.77 16.09 1.27
CA GLY A 75 -13.86 15.54 -0.07
C GLY A 75 -14.31 14.09 -0.05
N GLU A 76 -14.36 13.48 -1.23
CA GLU A 76 -14.82 12.10 -1.37
C GLU A 76 -13.97 11.31 -2.38
N ILE A 77 -13.92 9.99 -2.17
CA ILE A 77 -13.34 9.02 -3.10
C ILE A 77 -14.48 8.07 -3.51
N VAL A 78 -14.84 8.11 -4.79
CA VAL A 78 -15.88 7.24 -5.35
C VAL A 78 -15.20 6.11 -6.09
N MET A 79 -15.46 4.89 -5.64
CA MET A 79 -14.97 3.66 -6.23
C MET A 79 -16.13 2.84 -6.78
N PRO A 80 -16.01 2.21 -7.96
CA PRO A 80 -17.06 1.33 -8.47
C PRO A 80 -17.37 0.19 -7.50
N GLU A 81 -18.62 -0.21 -7.41
CA GLU A 81 -19.06 -1.30 -6.56
C GLU A 81 -18.31 -2.60 -6.88
N GLY A 82 -17.93 -3.33 -5.85
CA GLY A 82 -17.18 -4.59 -5.96
C GLY A 82 -15.68 -4.43 -6.24
N TRP A 83 -15.17 -3.21 -6.45
CA TRP A 83 -13.74 -2.99 -6.60
C TRP A 83 -13.03 -3.11 -5.26
N ARG A 84 -11.82 -3.65 -5.31
CA ARG A 84 -10.88 -3.68 -4.20
C ARG A 84 -9.62 -2.96 -4.61
N CYS A 85 -9.09 -2.16 -3.71
CA CYS A 85 -7.81 -1.51 -3.89
C CYS A 85 -6.74 -2.32 -3.16
N ALA A 86 -5.55 -2.41 -3.74
CA ALA A 86 -4.39 -2.97 -3.08
C ALA A 86 -3.18 -2.07 -3.33
N LEU A 87 -2.47 -1.74 -2.26
CA LEU A 87 -1.33 -0.83 -2.31
C LEU A 87 -0.02 -1.60 -2.18
N LEU A 88 0.81 -1.52 -3.23
CA LEU A 88 2.19 -1.97 -3.15
C LEU A 88 3.07 -0.83 -2.60
N SER A 89 3.56 -1.00 -1.39
CA SER A 89 4.51 -0.05 -0.78
C SER A 89 5.90 -0.17 -1.43
N PRO A 90 6.68 0.92 -1.54
CA PRO A 90 8.10 0.86 -1.92
C PRO A 90 8.93 -0.07 -1.03
N ASP A 91 8.59 -0.16 0.25
CA ASP A 91 9.09 -1.16 1.19
C ASP A 91 7.92 -2.12 1.51
N PRO A 92 7.89 -3.29 0.87
CA PRO A 92 6.76 -4.20 1.02
C PRO A 92 6.75 -4.84 2.41
N TYR A 93 5.59 -4.84 3.05
CA TYR A 93 5.36 -5.55 4.31
C TYR A 93 5.41 -7.05 4.05
N VAL A 94 6.55 -7.68 4.35
CA VAL A 94 6.74 -9.13 4.25
C VAL A 94 6.91 -9.74 5.63
N ILE A 95 6.49 -10.98 5.80
CA ILE A 95 6.65 -11.72 7.05
C ILE A 95 8.04 -12.37 7.03
N THR A 96 8.97 -11.81 7.80
CA THR A 96 10.40 -12.11 7.70
C THR A 96 10.79 -13.52 8.15
N TRP A 97 9.98 -14.16 8.97
CA TRP A 97 10.25 -15.49 9.57
C TRP A 97 9.58 -16.68 8.87
N THR A 98 8.98 -16.44 7.72
CA THR A 98 8.36 -17.50 6.92
C THR A 98 8.84 -17.44 5.48
N SER A 99 8.69 -18.54 4.74
CA SER A 99 9.19 -18.63 3.37
C SER A 99 8.46 -17.70 2.39
N VAL A 100 9.06 -17.47 1.23
CA VAL A 100 8.47 -16.71 0.12
C VAL A 100 7.09 -17.26 -0.25
N GLU A 101 6.97 -18.57 -0.46
CA GLU A 101 5.72 -19.21 -0.83
C GLU A 101 4.64 -19.03 0.25
N ARG A 102 4.99 -19.26 1.51
CA ARG A 102 4.06 -19.05 2.63
C ARG A 102 3.65 -17.59 2.81
N ASN A 103 4.56 -16.65 2.56
CA ASN A 103 4.24 -15.23 2.55
C ASN A 103 3.09 -14.90 1.58
N VAL A 104 3.11 -15.50 0.39
CA VAL A 104 2.06 -15.29 -0.62
C VAL A 104 0.79 -16.06 -0.23
N ALA A 105 0.91 -17.31 0.22
CA ALA A 105 -0.24 -18.12 0.66
C ALA A 105 -1.01 -17.45 1.81
N MET A 106 -0.31 -16.79 2.74
CA MET A 106 -0.95 -16.05 3.84
C MET A 106 -1.65 -14.76 3.38
N ALA A 107 -1.23 -14.18 2.26
CA ALA A 107 -1.90 -13.02 1.66
C ALA A 107 -3.16 -13.42 0.87
N ALA A 108 -3.24 -14.66 0.41
CA ALA A 108 -4.39 -15.19 -0.31
C ALA A 108 -5.62 -15.22 0.60
N GLY A 109 -6.53 -14.29 0.38
CA GLY A 109 -7.62 -13.88 1.26
C GLY A 109 -8.52 -14.98 1.83
N ALA A 110 -9.44 -14.59 2.71
CA ALA A 110 -10.45 -15.45 3.31
C ALA A 110 -11.37 -16.10 2.25
N GLY A 111 -11.81 -17.34 2.48
CA GLY A 111 -12.70 -18.08 1.60
C GLY A 111 -12.01 -19.15 0.74
N ARG A 112 -10.68 -19.29 0.83
CA ARG A 112 -9.92 -20.37 0.20
C ARG A 112 -9.45 -21.38 1.23
N THR A 113 -9.40 -22.68 0.86
CA THR A 113 -8.76 -23.72 1.69
C THR A 113 -7.25 -23.49 1.77
N PRO A 114 -6.55 -24.10 2.75
CA PRO A 114 -5.08 -24.05 2.81
C PRO A 114 -4.41 -24.52 1.51
N GLU A 115 -4.94 -25.57 0.89
CA GLU A 115 -4.44 -26.15 -0.35
C GLU A 115 -4.60 -25.17 -1.51
N GLU A 116 -5.78 -24.54 -1.65
CA GLU A 116 -6.05 -23.54 -2.68
C GLU A 116 -5.15 -22.31 -2.55
N ARG A 117 -4.87 -21.88 -1.30
CA ARG A 117 -3.94 -20.77 -1.03
C ARG A 117 -2.53 -21.12 -1.47
N LEU A 118 -2.07 -22.33 -1.20
CA LEU A 118 -0.73 -22.80 -1.57
C LEU A 118 -0.59 -22.90 -3.09
N GLU A 119 -1.58 -23.45 -3.76
CA GLU A 119 -1.59 -23.53 -5.23
C GLU A 119 -1.60 -22.16 -5.90
N LEU A 120 -2.36 -21.21 -5.35
CA LEU A 120 -2.32 -19.82 -5.82
C LEU A 120 -0.94 -19.20 -5.57
N ALA A 121 -0.36 -19.43 -4.38
CA ALA A 121 0.96 -18.92 -4.05
C ALA A 121 2.03 -19.42 -5.01
N LYS A 122 2.07 -20.71 -5.34
CA LYS A 122 3.00 -21.28 -6.33
C LYS A 122 2.87 -20.59 -7.69
N LYS A 123 1.64 -20.36 -8.17
CA LYS A 123 1.39 -19.66 -9.43
C LYS A 123 1.90 -18.21 -9.39
N LEU A 124 1.67 -17.50 -8.30
CA LEU A 124 2.08 -16.10 -8.16
C LEU A 124 3.59 -15.97 -7.95
N VAL A 125 4.22 -16.86 -7.17
CA VAL A 125 5.68 -16.92 -6.99
C VAL A 125 6.37 -17.14 -8.34
N LYS A 126 5.85 -18.04 -9.17
CA LYS A 126 6.34 -18.25 -10.54
C LYS A 126 6.11 -17.03 -11.43
N LEU A 127 4.94 -16.38 -11.34
CA LEU A 127 4.62 -15.16 -12.11
C LEU A 127 5.64 -14.05 -11.86
N VAL A 128 6.09 -13.89 -10.61
CA VAL A 128 7.09 -12.88 -10.25
C VAL A 128 8.53 -13.38 -10.34
N ARG A 129 8.76 -14.58 -10.87
CA ARG A 129 10.08 -15.22 -11.08
C ARG A 129 10.86 -15.36 -9.76
N LEU A 130 10.23 -15.96 -8.76
CA LEU A 130 10.82 -16.31 -7.46
C LEU A 130 10.70 -17.81 -7.14
N GLU A 131 10.40 -18.66 -8.13
CA GLU A 131 10.21 -20.10 -7.94
C GLU A 131 11.43 -20.78 -7.32
N ASP A 132 12.64 -20.42 -7.74
CA ASP A 132 13.90 -20.98 -7.21
C ASP A 132 14.20 -20.53 -5.76
N TYR A 133 13.44 -19.55 -5.26
CA TYR A 133 13.60 -18.96 -3.93
C TYR A 133 12.36 -19.20 -3.05
N ALA A 134 11.45 -20.11 -3.46
CA ALA A 134 10.15 -20.32 -2.82
C ALA A 134 10.27 -20.68 -1.33
N ASP A 135 11.28 -21.45 -0.97
CA ASP A 135 11.55 -21.91 0.39
C ASP A 135 12.42 -20.96 1.23
N MET A 136 13.02 -19.95 0.60
CA MET A 136 13.84 -18.96 1.30
C MET A 136 12.99 -17.98 2.10
N THR A 137 13.58 -17.40 3.13
CA THR A 137 12.96 -16.30 3.88
C THR A 137 13.22 -14.95 3.22
N PRO A 138 12.36 -13.93 3.41
CA PRO A 138 12.56 -12.61 2.84
C PRO A 138 13.87 -11.91 3.25
N VAL A 139 14.48 -12.33 4.37
CA VAL A 139 15.77 -11.79 4.83
C VAL A 139 16.92 -12.16 3.89
N GLU A 140 16.83 -13.32 3.26
CA GLU A 140 17.82 -13.85 2.31
C GLU A 140 17.69 -13.24 0.91
N LEU A 141 16.60 -12.52 0.65
CA LEU A 141 16.30 -11.94 -0.65
C LEU A 141 16.96 -10.57 -0.85
N SER A 142 17.35 -10.28 -2.09
CA SER A 142 17.73 -8.90 -2.49
C SER A 142 16.53 -7.95 -2.38
N THR A 143 16.81 -6.63 -2.38
CA THR A 143 15.75 -5.61 -2.34
C THR A 143 14.75 -5.75 -3.51
N GLY A 144 15.25 -6.01 -4.72
CA GLY A 144 14.38 -6.22 -5.89
C GLY A 144 13.54 -7.50 -5.78
N MET A 145 14.08 -8.57 -5.19
CA MET A 145 13.32 -9.80 -4.94
C MET A 145 12.24 -9.57 -3.88
N ARG A 146 12.52 -8.83 -2.81
CA ARG A 146 11.50 -8.44 -1.82
C ARG A 146 10.37 -7.61 -2.43
N GLN A 147 10.68 -6.70 -3.35
CA GLN A 147 9.64 -5.94 -4.07
C GLN A 147 8.76 -6.86 -4.93
N ARG A 148 9.36 -7.83 -5.64
CA ARG A 148 8.61 -8.84 -6.40
C ARG A 148 7.76 -9.74 -5.50
N LEU A 149 8.25 -10.11 -4.32
CA LEU A 149 7.45 -10.82 -3.31
C LEU A 149 6.27 -9.96 -2.83
N GLY A 150 6.49 -8.67 -2.58
CA GLY A 150 5.43 -7.72 -2.27
C GLY A 150 4.35 -7.66 -3.35
N LEU A 151 4.77 -7.65 -4.63
CA LEU A 151 3.83 -7.71 -5.76
C LEU A 151 3.02 -9.01 -5.77
N ALA A 152 3.66 -10.16 -5.57
CA ALA A 152 2.94 -11.44 -5.49
C ALA A 152 1.91 -11.47 -4.37
N ARG A 153 2.21 -10.85 -3.21
CA ARG A 153 1.28 -10.73 -2.09
C ARG A 153 0.08 -9.82 -2.39
N VAL A 154 0.30 -8.76 -3.14
CA VAL A 154 -0.79 -7.84 -3.57
C VAL A 154 -1.71 -8.52 -4.59
N LEU A 155 -1.20 -9.43 -5.39
CA LEU A 155 -1.97 -10.17 -6.39
C LEU A 155 -2.72 -11.40 -5.81
N ALA A 156 -2.41 -11.82 -4.59
CA ALA A 156 -3.01 -12.97 -3.91
C ALA A 156 -4.42 -12.69 -3.38
#